data_5373600422145cdd369b4ab4bb0b74bb
#
_entry.id   5373600422145cdd369b4ab4bb0b74bb
#
_cell.length_a   1.000
_cell.length_b   1.000
_cell.length_c   1.000
_cell.angle_alpha   90.00
_cell.angle_beta   90.00
_cell.angle_gamma   90.00
#
_symmetry.space_group_name_H-M   'P 1'
#
loop_
_entity.id
_entity.type
_entity.pdbx_description
1 polymer ?
#
loop_
_entity_poly.entity_id
_entity_poly.type
_entity_poly.pdbx_seq_one_letter_code
_entity_poly.pdbx_strand_id
1 'polypeptide(L)'
;DETAMKGIVSMQITPEEIAETLAMVSKQHLDIRTITLGLNLRGCTHEDVNVMARKVYDRMTTAAEKLVPTAEQLEREYGIPIVNKRISVTPIAEICAATQATDLSPIAIAMDKAGKEVGVDFVGGFSALVHKGTSRADNNLMESIPTALAATDNVCASVNVGSTRAGINMDAAFKMAGIIKQAAEATKDKQCIGAGKLVVFCNAVEDNPFMAGA
;
A
#
# COMPACT_ATOMS: atom_id res chain seq x y z
N ASP A 1 24.67 -30.68 24.69
CA ASP A 1 23.81 -29.60 24.17
C ASP A 1 24.09 -29.32 22.72
N GLU A 2 23.84 -30.35 21.92
CA GLU A 2 24.18 -30.39 20.46
C GLU A 2 22.92 -30.22 19.58
N THR A 3 21.85 -29.64 20.14
CA THR A 3 20.53 -29.62 19.49
C THR A 3 20.08 -28.21 19.02
N ALA A 4 20.92 -27.17 19.19
CA ALA A 4 20.53 -25.78 18.89
C ALA A 4 21.15 -25.20 17.60
N MET A 5 21.80 -26.00 16.75
CA MET A 5 22.47 -25.53 15.53
C MET A 5 21.98 -26.19 14.24
N LYS A 6 20.71 -26.53 14.14
CA LYS A 6 20.07 -26.97 12.90
C LYS A 6 19.01 -25.97 12.46
N GLY A 7 19.42 -24.96 11.67
CA GLY A 7 18.45 -23.97 11.13
C GLY A 7 19.03 -22.95 10.18
N ILE A 8 20.31 -23.02 9.84
CA ILE A 8 20.84 -22.22 8.73
C ILE A 8 20.84 -23.15 7.51
N VAL A 9 19.78 -23.09 6.71
CA VAL A 9 19.84 -23.64 5.36
C VAL A 9 20.81 -22.73 4.62
N SER A 10 22.04 -23.20 4.45
CA SER A 10 23.00 -22.61 3.52
C SER A 10 22.38 -22.78 2.12
N MET A 11 21.78 -21.72 1.60
CA MET A 11 21.43 -21.66 0.18
C MET A 11 22.76 -21.67 -0.60
N GLN A 12 23.17 -22.84 -1.04
CA GLN A 12 24.28 -22.96 -1.97
C GLN A 12 23.75 -22.64 -3.37
N ILE A 13 24.04 -21.42 -3.85
CA ILE A 13 23.73 -21.02 -5.23
C ILE A 13 24.61 -21.87 -6.15
N THR A 14 23.99 -22.57 -7.08
CA THR A 14 24.70 -23.39 -8.07
C THR A 14 25.25 -22.54 -9.23
N PRO A 15 26.29 -23.01 -9.96
CA PRO A 15 26.76 -22.30 -11.14
C PRO A 15 25.69 -22.10 -12.21
N GLU A 16 24.72 -23.01 -12.32
CA GLU A 16 23.60 -22.94 -13.24
C GLU A 16 22.67 -21.80 -12.84
N GLU A 17 22.33 -21.65 -11.57
CA GLU A 17 21.49 -20.54 -11.05
C GLU A 17 22.15 -19.18 -11.25
N ILE A 18 23.49 -19.11 -11.12
CA ILE A 18 24.25 -17.89 -11.43
C ILE A 18 24.17 -17.57 -12.93
N ALA A 19 24.30 -18.57 -13.79
CA ALA A 19 24.25 -18.39 -15.24
C ALA A 19 22.83 -17.95 -15.70
N GLU A 20 21.77 -18.52 -15.10
CA GLU A 20 20.38 -18.09 -15.34
C GLU A 20 20.15 -16.64 -14.90
N THR A 21 20.60 -16.27 -13.70
CA THR A 21 20.51 -14.90 -13.19
C THR A 21 21.22 -13.91 -14.10
N LEU A 22 22.44 -14.24 -14.55
CA LEU A 22 23.18 -13.40 -15.49
C LEU A 22 22.44 -13.26 -16.83
N ALA A 23 21.86 -14.35 -17.34
CA ALA A 23 21.09 -14.32 -18.57
C ALA A 23 19.80 -13.47 -18.41
N MET A 24 19.14 -13.59 -17.27
CA MET A 24 17.93 -12.83 -16.92
C MET A 24 18.21 -11.32 -16.92
N VAL A 25 19.30 -10.88 -16.29
CA VAL A 25 19.65 -9.46 -16.19
C VAL A 25 20.26 -8.94 -17.50
N SER A 26 21.27 -9.67 -18.09
CA SER A 26 22.07 -9.15 -19.19
C SER A 26 21.46 -9.36 -20.58
N LYS A 27 20.65 -10.42 -20.77
CA LYS A 27 20.06 -10.77 -22.07
C LYS A 27 18.56 -10.50 -22.12
N GLN A 28 17.83 -10.80 -21.03
CA GLN A 28 16.38 -10.67 -20.96
C GLN A 28 15.96 -9.34 -20.38
N HIS A 29 16.87 -8.58 -19.75
CA HIS A 29 16.62 -7.30 -19.09
C HIS A 29 15.47 -7.36 -18.07
N LEU A 30 15.39 -8.47 -17.31
CA LEU A 30 14.42 -8.66 -16.26
C LEU A 30 14.92 -8.05 -14.95
N ASP A 31 14.01 -7.44 -14.21
CA ASP A 31 14.20 -6.88 -12.88
C ASP A 31 13.03 -7.28 -11.95
N ILE A 32 13.23 -7.15 -10.65
CA ILE A 32 12.13 -7.24 -9.70
C ILE A 32 11.51 -5.85 -9.59
N ARG A 33 10.33 -5.68 -10.19
CA ARG A 33 9.67 -4.38 -10.21
C ARG A 33 9.29 -3.89 -8.82
N THR A 34 8.86 -4.80 -7.95
CA THR A 34 8.37 -4.41 -6.63
C THR A 34 8.43 -5.59 -5.66
N ILE A 35 8.84 -5.31 -4.42
CA ILE A 35 8.50 -6.13 -3.26
C ILE A 35 7.51 -5.36 -2.40
N THR A 36 6.51 -6.06 -1.86
CA THR A 36 5.45 -5.45 -1.06
C THR A 36 5.28 -6.20 0.25
N LEU A 37 5.38 -5.47 1.37
CA LEU A 37 5.04 -5.99 2.70
C LEU A 37 3.57 -5.73 2.98
N GLY A 38 2.77 -6.79 3.11
CA GLY A 38 1.37 -6.72 3.54
C GLY A 38 1.26 -6.62 5.06
N LEU A 39 0.54 -5.60 5.57
CA LEU A 39 0.34 -5.39 7.01
C LEU A 39 -1.13 -5.37 7.39
N ASN A 40 -1.49 -6.16 8.39
CA ASN A 40 -2.80 -6.10 9.01
C ASN A 40 -2.84 -4.99 10.07
N LEU A 41 -3.77 -4.03 9.88
CA LEU A 41 -3.99 -2.88 10.77
C LEU A 41 -5.25 -2.98 11.61
N ARG A 42 -6.00 -4.11 11.60
CA ARG A 42 -7.24 -4.25 12.39
C ARG A 42 -7.03 -3.99 13.88
N GLY A 43 -5.85 -4.33 14.43
CA GLY A 43 -5.47 -4.01 15.81
C GLY A 43 -5.26 -2.52 16.12
N CYS A 44 -5.22 -1.66 15.09
CA CYS A 44 -5.05 -0.22 15.24
C CYS A 44 -6.37 0.53 15.43
N THR A 45 -7.53 -0.14 15.27
CA THR A 45 -8.86 0.44 15.39
C THR A 45 -9.03 1.24 16.68
N HIS A 46 -9.62 2.45 16.59
CA HIS A 46 -9.90 3.32 17.71
C HIS A 46 -10.99 4.34 17.36
N GLU A 47 -11.73 4.85 18.36
CA GLU A 47 -12.76 5.88 18.15
C GLU A 47 -12.15 7.24 17.77
N ASP A 48 -11.01 7.59 18.39
CA ASP A 48 -10.26 8.81 18.08
C ASP A 48 -9.32 8.55 16.89
N VAL A 49 -9.50 9.32 15.83
CA VAL A 49 -8.71 9.22 14.58
C VAL A 49 -7.22 9.51 14.81
N ASN A 50 -6.87 10.39 15.74
CA ASN A 50 -5.46 10.74 16.02
C ASN A 50 -4.76 9.61 16.79
N VAL A 51 -5.48 8.96 17.71
CA VAL A 51 -4.96 7.76 18.39
C VAL A 51 -4.80 6.62 17.39
N MET A 52 -5.78 6.44 16.51
CA MET A 52 -5.70 5.47 15.41
C MET A 52 -4.49 5.74 14.50
N ALA A 53 -4.30 6.98 14.07
CA ALA A 53 -3.17 7.39 13.23
C ALA A 53 -1.82 7.07 13.89
N ARG A 54 -1.68 7.31 15.21
CA ARG A 54 -0.46 6.96 15.97
C ARG A 54 -0.23 5.46 15.99
N LYS A 55 -1.27 4.65 16.29
CA LYS A 55 -1.16 3.18 16.27
C LYS A 55 -0.77 2.65 14.88
N VAL A 56 -1.31 3.25 13.81
CA VAL A 56 -0.95 2.90 12.43
C VAL A 56 0.53 3.20 12.17
N TYR A 57 0.99 4.38 12.55
CA TYR A 57 2.39 4.76 12.43
C TYR A 57 3.31 3.79 13.18
N ASP A 58 3.06 3.53 14.47
CA ASP A 58 3.86 2.63 15.30
C ASP A 58 3.88 1.20 14.74
N ARG A 59 2.73 0.71 14.27
CA ARG A 59 2.62 -0.63 13.68
C ARG A 59 3.40 -0.75 12.39
N MET A 60 3.35 0.26 11.53
CA MET A 60 4.05 0.27 10.23
C MET A 60 5.56 0.35 10.43
N THR A 61 6.06 1.27 11.26
CA THR A 61 7.50 1.45 11.49
C THR A 61 8.11 0.21 12.11
N THR A 62 7.46 -0.38 13.13
CA THR A 62 7.95 -1.61 13.78
C THR A 62 7.98 -2.80 12.83
N ALA A 63 6.91 -3.00 12.03
CA ALA A 63 6.82 -4.18 11.18
C ALA A 63 7.69 -4.08 9.92
N ALA A 64 7.93 -2.89 9.41
CA ALA A 64 8.69 -2.66 8.17
C ALA A 64 10.16 -2.28 8.40
N GLU A 65 10.63 -2.23 9.65
CA GLU A 65 12.01 -1.85 10.01
C GLU A 65 13.09 -2.54 9.16
N LYS A 66 12.87 -3.82 8.85
CA LYS A 66 13.84 -4.64 8.12
C LYS A 66 13.57 -4.76 6.62
N LEU A 67 12.48 -4.20 6.10
CA LEU A 67 12.07 -4.38 4.71
C LEU A 67 13.13 -3.87 3.73
N VAL A 68 13.50 -2.61 3.86
CA VAL A 68 14.47 -1.97 2.94
C VAL A 68 15.86 -2.56 3.10
N PRO A 69 16.44 -2.70 4.33
CA PRO A 69 17.74 -3.33 4.49
C PRO A 69 17.83 -4.75 3.93
N THR A 70 16.76 -5.55 4.10
CA THR A 70 16.71 -6.92 3.54
C THR A 70 16.65 -6.89 2.03
N ALA A 71 15.84 -6.00 1.43
CA ALA A 71 15.78 -5.85 -0.02
C ALA A 71 17.14 -5.49 -0.62
N GLU A 72 17.84 -4.51 -0.05
CA GLU A 72 19.16 -4.07 -0.47
C GLU A 72 20.22 -5.17 -0.29
N GLN A 73 20.09 -6.00 0.75
CA GLN A 73 20.96 -7.17 0.93
C GLN A 73 20.75 -8.16 -0.19
N LEU A 74 19.50 -8.48 -0.54
CA LEU A 74 19.17 -9.39 -1.63
C LEU A 74 19.65 -8.85 -2.98
N GLU A 75 19.48 -7.56 -3.25
CA GLU A 75 20.02 -6.91 -4.46
C GLU A 75 21.53 -7.13 -4.59
N ARG A 76 22.27 -6.97 -3.48
CA ARG A 76 23.74 -7.19 -3.47
C ARG A 76 24.13 -8.66 -3.61
N GLU A 77 23.36 -9.56 -2.99
CA GLU A 77 23.65 -11.00 -2.97
C GLU A 77 23.38 -11.66 -4.32
N TYR A 78 22.26 -11.31 -4.96
CA TYR A 78 21.82 -11.92 -6.21
C TYR A 78 22.12 -11.08 -7.45
N GLY A 79 22.52 -9.84 -7.31
CA GLY A 79 22.78 -8.94 -8.44
C GLY A 79 21.55 -8.56 -9.24
N ILE A 80 20.34 -8.73 -8.67
CA ILE A 80 19.06 -8.41 -9.31
C ILE A 80 18.50 -7.14 -8.68
N PRO A 81 18.26 -6.06 -9.45
CA PRO A 81 17.68 -4.84 -8.90
C PRO A 81 16.23 -5.04 -8.45
N ILE A 82 15.90 -4.52 -7.27
CA ILE A 82 14.52 -4.42 -6.76
C ILE A 82 14.10 -2.95 -6.86
N VAL A 83 13.34 -2.62 -7.90
CA VAL A 83 13.08 -1.23 -8.29
C VAL A 83 12.29 -0.47 -7.24
N ASN A 84 11.25 -1.09 -6.64
CA ASN A 84 10.40 -0.45 -5.63
C ASN A 84 10.23 -1.34 -4.40
N LYS A 85 10.29 -0.73 -3.22
CA LYS A 85 9.96 -1.33 -1.93
C LYS A 85 8.66 -0.69 -1.45
N ARG A 86 7.63 -1.49 -1.15
CA ARG A 86 6.28 -1.00 -0.82
C ARG A 86 5.75 -1.60 0.46
N ILE A 87 4.87 -0.84 1.12
CA ILE A 87 3.98 -1.35 2.16
C ILE A 87 2.56 -1.29 1.63
N SER A 88 1.77 -2.34 1.86
CA SER A 88 0.34 -2.35 1.62
C SER A 88 -0.37 -2.74 2.91
N VAL A 89 -1.39 -1.99 3.30
CA VAL A 89 -2.10 -2.18 4.56
C VAL A 89 -3.55 -2.59 4.32
N THR A 90 -4.18 -3.16 5.35
CA THR A 90 -5.64 -3.37 5.38
C THR A 90 -6.35 -2.10 4.92
N PRO A 91 -7.41 -2.19 4.10
CA PRO A 91 -8.18 -1.02 3.67
C PRO A 91 -8.53 -0.11 4.85
N ILE A 92 -8.10 1.16 4.78
CA ILE A 92 -8.26 2.11 5.90
C ILE A 92 -9.74 2.34 6.23
N ALA A 93 -10.63 2.29 5.25
CA ALA A 93 -12.07 2.40 5.49
C ALA A 93 -12.57 1.34 6.48
N GLU A 94 -12.01 0.12 6.45
CA GLU A 94 -12.39 -0.97 7.36
C GLU A 94 -12.07 -0.64 8.82
N ILE A 95 -10.85 -0.18 9.11
CA ILE A 95 -10.46 0.18 10.48
C ILE A 95 -11.14 1.46 10.96
N CYS A 96 -11.56 2.34 10.05
CA CYS A 96 -12.26 3.59 10.34
C CYS A 96 -13.75 3.40 10.64
N ALA A 97 -14.29 2.19 10.57
CA ALA A 97 -15.68 1.93 10.92
C ALA A 97 -16.01 2.32 12.38
N ALA A 98 -15.04 2.27 13.28
CA ALA A 98 -15.19 2.60 14.68
C ALA A 98 -15.16 4.11 14.98
N THR A 99 -14.59 4.96 14.12
CA THR A 99 -14.49 6.41 14.36
C THR A 99 -15.68 7.16 13.78
N GLN A 100 -16.03 8.30 14.40
CA GLN A 100 -17.01 9.24 13.89
C GLN A 100 -16.37 10.37 13.05
N ALA A 101 -15.05 10.37 12.91
CA ALA A 101 -14.34 11.39 12.15
C ALA A 101 -14.78 11.40 10.68
N THR A 102 -15.01 12.57 10.14
CA THR A 102 -15.33 12.78 8.72
C THR A 102 -14.09 12.97 7.87
N ASP A 103 -13.02 13.54 8.45
CA ASP A 103 -11.72 13.66 7.80
C ASP A 103 -10.78 12.57 8.29
N LEU A 104 -10.30 11.74 7.37
CA LEU A 104 -9.37 10.63 7.61
C LEU A 104 -7.95 10.93 7.12
N SER A 105 -7.68 12.15 6.65
CA SER A 105 -6.35 12.57 6.21
C SER A 105 -5.26 12.44 7.29
N PRO A 106 -5.52 12.57 8.61
CA PRO A 106 -4.50 12.32 9.63
C PRO A 106 -3.89 10.91 9.58
N ILE A 107 -4.69 9.90 9.16
CA ILE A 107 -4.19 8.53 9.01
C ILE A 107 -3.25 8.46 7.80
N ALA A 108 -3.62 9.06 6.66
CA ALA A 108 -2.76 9.10 5.48
C ALA A 108 -1.42 9.80 5.78
N ILE A 109 -1.44 10.91 6.53
CA ILE A 109 -0.24 11.63 6.95
C ILE A 109 0.64 10.74 7.85
N ALA A 110 0.05 9.97 8.76
CA ALA A 110 0.78 9.03 9.60
C ALA A 110 1.41 7.89 8.77
N MET A 111 0.68 7.37 7.77
CA MET A 111 1.19 6.37 6.83
C MET A 111 2.37 6.91 6.01
N ASP A 112 2.27 8.13 5.50
CA ASP A 112 3.33 8.79 4.72
C ASP A 112 4.60 8.99 5.57
N LYS A 113 4.42 9.46 6.81
CA LYS A 113 5.52 9.63 7.76
C LYS A 113 6.20 8.30 8.07
N ALA A 114 5.43 7.24 8.34
CA ALA A 114 5.96 5.91 8.57
C ALA A 114 6.71 5.38 7.35
N GLY A 115 6.15 5.54 6.14
CA GLY A 115 6.77 5.14 4.89
C GLY A 115 8.12 5.84 4.65
N LYS A 116 8.18 7.14 4.91
CA LYS A 116 9.42 7.93 4.81
C LYS A 116 10.48 7.48 5.82
N GLU A 117 10.07 7.17 7.06
CA GLU A 117 10.98 6.73 8.11
C GLU A 117 11.62 5.38 7.81
N VAL A 118 10.85 4.41 7.30
CA VAL A 118 11.37 3.09 6.92
C VAL A 118 11.98 3.06 5.52
N GLY A 119 11.90 4.15 4.76
CA GLY A 119 12.56 4.31 3.46
C GLY A 119 11.88 3.59 2.30
N VAL A 120 10.56 3.35 2.37
CA VAL A 120 9.81 2.73 1.26
C VAL A 120 9.36 3.76 0.23
N ASP A 121 9.25 3.33 -1.04
CA ASP A 121 8.87 4.19 -2.14
C ASP A 121 7.38 4.53 -2.14
N PHE A 122 6.53 3.55 -1.78
CA PHE A 122 5.07 3.70 -1.78
C PHE A 122 4.40 3.01 -0.61
N VAL A 123 3.31 3.61 -0.14
CA VAL A 123 2.40 3.06 0.88
C VAL A 123 1.00 2.98 0.28
N GLY A 124 0.51 1.76 0.07
CA GLY A 124 -0.86 1.48 -0.38
C GLY A 124 -1.79 1.13 0.77
N GLY A 125 -3.10 1.22 0.53
CA GLY A 125 -4.13 0.84 1.48
C GLY A 125 -4.93 2.00 2.05
N PHE A 126 -4.69 3.25 1.65
CA PHE A 126 -5.66 4.33 1.86
C PHE A 126 -6.84 4.11 0.90
N SER A 127 -7.67 3.10 1.22
CA SER A 127 -8.59 2.46 0.28
C SER A 127 -9.93 2.10 0.90
N ALA A 128 -10.93 1.93 0.02
CA ALA A 128 -12.27 1.46 0.34
C ALA A 128 -12.74 0.40 -0.66
N LEU A 129 -13.53 -0.56 -0.18
CA LEU A 129 -14.13 -1.64 -0.97
C LEU A 129 -15.65 -1.43 -1.04
N VAL A 130 -16.11 -0.72 -2.07
CA VAL A 130 -17.52 -0.26 -2.16
C VAL A 130 -18.35 -1.02 -3.20
N HIS A 131 -17.81 -2.10 -3.76
CA HIS A 131 -18.50 -2.92 -4.78
C HIS A 131 -19.78 -3.61 -4.30
N LYS A 132 -19.91 -3.86 -2.98
CA LYS A 132 -21.10 -4.46 -2.36
C LYS A 132 -22.01 -3.45 -1.67
N GLY A 133 -21.68 -2.19 -1.75
CA GLY A 133 -22.36 -1.09 -1.05
C GLY A 133 -21.34 -0.17 -0.37
N THR A 134 -21.80 0.99 0.07
CA THR A 134 -20.96 2.05 0.63
C THR A 134 -21.37 2.33 2.06
N SER A 135 -20.48 2.11 3.01
CA SER A 135 -20.67 2.47 4.41
C SER A 135 -20.36 3.96 4.65
N ARG A 136 -20.66 4.45 5.87
CA ARG A 136 -20.26 5.80 6.30
C ARG A 136 -18.73 5.97 6.26
N ALA A 137 -17.99 4.98 6.75
CA ALA A 137 -16.52 5.03 6.76
C ALA A 137 -15.94 5.07 5.35
N ASP A 138 -16.50 4.29 4.40
CA ASP A 138 -16.11 4.35 3.00
C ASP A 138 -16.35 5.74 2.40
N ASN A 139 -17.51 6.34 2.69
CA ASN A 139 -17.83 7.69 2.22
C ASN A 139 -16.84 8.72 2.75
N ASN A 140 -16.56 8.69 4.06
CA ASN A 140 -15.62 9.61 4.70
C ASN A 140 -14.21 9.43 4.15
N LEU A 141 -13.78 8.18 3.88
CA LEU A 141 -12.49 7.91 3.26
C LEU A 141 -12.43 8.49 1.84
N MET A 142 -13.42 8.20 1.00
CA MET A 142 -13.45 8.70 -0.38
C MET A 142 -13.39 10.24 -0.40
N GLU A 143 -14.15 10.92 0.47
CA GLU A 143 -14.14 12.38 0.58
C GLU A 143 -12.81 12.95 1.12
N SER A 144 -12.08 12.18 1.92
CA SER A 144 -10.75 12.56 2.42
C SER A 144 -9.62 12.38 1.38
N ILE A 145 -9.83 11.62 0.30
CA ILE A 145 -8.78 11.30 -0.68
C ILE A 145 -8.09 12.56 -1.25
N PRO A 146 -8.80 13.60 -1.74
CA PRO A 146 -8.13 14.77 -2.31
C PRO A 146 -7.18 15.46 -1.33
N THR A 147 -7.64 15.67 -0.09
CA THR A 147 -6.84 16.29 0.98
C THR A 147 -5.67 15.40 1.39
N ALA A 148 -5.92 14.10 1.57
CA ALA A 148 -4.90 13.13 1.94
C ALA A 148 -3.77 13.06 0.90
N LEU A 149 -4.12 12.96 -0.40
CA LEU A 149 -3.12 12.87 -1.47
C LEU A 149 -2.39 14.18 -1.74
N ALA A 150 -3.00 15.33 -1.45
CA ALA A 150 -2.32 16.62 -1.50
C ALA A 150 -1.30 16.80 -0.37
N ALA A 151 -1.58 16.24 0.81
CA ALA A 151 -0.77 16.35 2.02
C ALA A 151 0.35 15.29 2.12
N THR A 152 0.36 14.28 1.24
CA THR A 152 1.29 13.14 1.30
C THR A 152 2.07 12.97 0.01
N ASP A 153 3.27 12.39 0.09
CA ASP A 153 4.12 12.14 -1.07
C ASP A 153 4.06 10.66 -1.52
N ASN A 154 4.19 9.72 -0.58
CA ASN A 154 4.35 8.29 -0.87
C ASN A 154 3.04 7.48 -0.74
N VAL A 155 1.97 8.07 -0.21
CA VAL A 155 0.69 7.38 -0.04
C VAL A 155 -0.08 7.30 -1.36
N CYS A 156 -0.53 6.08 -1.67
CA CYS A 156 -1.43 5.82 -2.80
C CYS A 156 -2.82 5.43 -2.27
N ALA A 157 -3.85 5.93 -2.96
CA ALA A 157 -5.24 5.63 -2.65
C ALA A 157 -5.86 4.72 -3.71
N SER A 158 -6.82 3.90 -3.30
CA SER A 158 -7.58 3.08 -4.23
C SER A 158 -9.00 2.83 -3.76
N VAL A 159 -9.93 2.73 -4.70
CA VAL A 159 -11.33 2.41 -4.41
C VAL A 159 -11.80 1.33 -5.38
N ASN A 160 -12.29 0.20 -4.85
CA ASN A 160 -12.85 -0.86 -5.68
C ASN A 160 -14.36 -0.69 -5.79
N VAL A 161 -14.84 -0.30 -6.98
CA VAL A 161 -16.26 0.00 -7.24
C VAL A 161 -17.03 -1.15 -7.87
N GLY A 162 -16.38 -2.24 -8.25
CA GLY A 162 -17.07 -3.35 -8.93
C GLY A 162 -16.42 -4.70 -8.70
N SER A 163 -17.21 -5.76 -8.83
CA SER A 163 -16.75 -7.14 -8.84
C SER A 163 -17.60 -7.99 -9.78
N THR A 164 -17.07 -9.13 -10.24
CA THR A 164 -17.81 -10.07 -11.08
C THR A 164 -19.11 -10.54 -10.42
N ARG A 165 -19.13 -10.69 -9.10
CA ARG A 165 -20.30 -11.19 -8.36
C ARG A 165 -21.34 -10.09 -8.05
N ALA A 166 -20.91 -8.89 -7.73
CA ALA A 166 -21.76 -7.80 -7.29
C ALA A 166 -22.11 -6.82 -8.42
N GLY A 167 -21.40 -6.88 -9.55
CA GLY A 167 -21.51 -5.87 -10.60
C GLY A 167 -20.79 -4.58 -10.23
N ILE A 168 -21.17 -3.48 -10.86
CA ILE A 168 -20.55 -2.14 -10.65
C ILE A 168 -21.48 -1.30 -9.78
N ASN A 169 -20.93 -0.72 -8.70
CA ASN A 169 -21.59 0.30 -7.93
C ASN A 169 -21.49 1.65 -8.67
N MET A 170 -22.54 1.98 -9.45
CA MET A 170 -22.55 3.16 -10.32
C MET A 170 -22.52 4.47 -9.52
N ASP A 171 -23.13 4.52 -8.33
CA ASP A 171 -23.10 5.70 -7.48
C ASP A 171 -21.69 5.98 -6.97
N ALA A 172 -20.96 4.93 -6.56
CA ALA A 172 -19.56 5.05 -6.17
C ALA A 172 -18.68 5.43 -7.36
N ALA A 173 -18.90 4.86 -8.55
CA ALA A 173 -18.17 5.21 -9.76
C ALA A 173 -18.35 6.69 -10.14
N PHE A 174 -19.59 7.18 -10.07
CA PHE A 174 -19.91 8.59 -10.32
C PHE A 174 -19.24 9.51 -9.28
N LYS A 175 -19.33 9.16 -7.98
CA LYS A 175 -18.66 9.90 -6.91
C LYS A 175 -17.15 9.96 -7.12
N MET A 176 -16.53 8.83 -7.48
CA MET A 176 -15.08 8.76 -7.71
C MET A 176 -14.64 9.62 -8.90
N ALA A 177 -15.44 9.78 -9.94
CA ALA A 177 -15.12 10.68 -11.04
C ALA A 177 -14.94 12.14 -10.55
N GLY A 178 -15.82 12.58 -9.64
CA GLY A 178 -15.69 13.90 -8.98
C GLY A 178 -14.45 14.00 -8.09
N ILE A 179 -14.14 12.95 -7.33
CA ILE A 179 -12.97 12.89 -6.43
C ILE A 179 -11.65 12.91 -7.22
N ILE A 180 -11.55 12.20 -8.35
CA ILE A 180 -10.38 12.25 -9.24
C ILE A 180 -10.11 13.71 -9.68
N LYS A 181 -11.16 14.42 -10.12
CA LYS A 181 -11.04 15.82 -10.51
C LYS A 181 -10.57 16.70 -9.35
N GLN A 182 -11.15 16.52 -8.16
CA GLN A 182 -10.75 17.26 -6.96
C GLN A 182 -9.29 16.95 -6.55
N ALA A 183 -8.85 15.70 -6.63
CA ALA A 183 -7.47 15.33 -6.33
C ALA A 183 -6.48 15.95 -7.33
N ALA A 184 -6.84 16.01 -8.61
CA ALA A 184 -6.05 16.71 -9.63
C ALA A 184 -5.95 18.20 -9.32
N GLU A 185 -7.08 18.86 -9.05
CA GLU A 185 -7.13 20.30 -8.73
C GLU A 185 -6.35 20.63 -7.45
N ALA A 186 -6.49 19.82 -6.40
CA ALA A 186 -5.78 20.00 -5.13
C ALA A 186 -4.24 19.89 -5.26
N THR A 187 -3.76 19.26 -6.35
CA THR A 187 -2.33 19.05 -6.61
C THR A 187 -1.86 19.65 -7.94
N LYS A 188 -2.59 20.63 -8.47
CA LYS A 188 -2.27 21.25 -9.77
C LYS A 188 -0.85 21.81 -9.84
N ASP A 189 -0.38 22.41 -8.75
CA ASP A 189 0.97 22.97 -8.67
C ASP A 189 2.08 21.90 -8.61
N LYS A 190 1.70 20.63 -8.38
CA LYS A 190 2.55 19.43 -8.41
C LYS A 190 2.20 18.52 -9.61
N GLN A 191 1.87 19.08 -10.74
CA GLN A 191 1.55 18.36 -11.99
C GLN A 191 0.34 17.40 -11.85
N CYS A 192 -0.62 17.72 -10.99
CA CYS A 192 -1.82 16.92 -10.73
C CYS A 192 -1.50 15.50 -10.20
N ILE A 193 -0.37 15.31 -9.50
CA ILE A 193 0.11 14.00 -9.04
C ILE A 193 -0.88 13.28 -8.13
N GLY A 194 -1.76 14.00 -7.44
CA GLY A 194 -2.81 13.41 -6.61
C GLY A 194 -3.71 12.47 -7.42
N ALA A 195 -4.07 12.85 -8.64
CA ALA A 195 -4.83 11.96 -9.52
C ALA A 195 -3.99 10.75 -9.99
N GLY A 196 -2.68 10.91 -10.17
CA GLY A 196 -1.76 9.83 -10.52
C GLY A 196 -1.52 8.81 -9.39
N LYS A 197 -1.77 9.21 -8.13
CA LYS A 197 -1.68 8.34 -6.95
C LYS A 197 -3.02 7.68 -6.56
N LEU A 198 -4.07 7.90 -7.34
CA LEU A 198 -5.41 7.38 -7.10
C LEU A 198 -5.79 6.37 -8.18
N VAL A 199 -6.20 5.17 -7.76
CA VAL A 199 -6.71 4.13 -8.67
C VAL A 199 -8.15 3.79 -8.32
N VAL A 200 -9.02 3.76 -9.32
CA VAL A 200 -10.38 3.22 -9.19
C VAL A 200 -10.41 1.86 -9.86
N PHE A 201 -10.58 0.81 -9.05
CA PHE A 201 -10.66 -0.56 -9.53
C PHE A 201 -12.09 -0.95 -9.85
N CYS A 202 -12.25 -1.71 -10.91
CA CYS A 202 -13.45 -2.48 -11.18
C CYS A 202 -13.03 -3.94 -11.37
N ASN A 203 -13.54 -4.82 -10.51
CA ASN A 203 -13.20 -6.24 -10.50
C ASN A 203 -11.72 -6.53 -10.19
N ALA A 204 -11.15 -5.83 -9.18
CA ALA A 204 -9.82 -6.14 -8.67
C ALA A 204 -9.78 -7.56 -8.05
N VAL A 205 -8.65 -8.23 -8.22
CA VAL A 205 -8.39 -9.53 -7.57
C VAL A 205 -8.17 -9.34 -6.06
N GLU A 206 -8.43 -10.42 -5.28
CA GLU A 206 -8.36 -10.36 -3.80
C GLU A 206 -6.95 -10.02 -3.31
N ASP A 207 -5.91 -10.62 -3.86
CA ASP A 207 -4.51 -10.38 -3.48
C ASP A 207 -3.88 -9.18 -4.20
N ASN A 208 -4.63 -8.11 -4.34
CA ASN A 208 -4.13 -6.91 -5.02
C ASN A 208 -3.01 -6.25 -4.20
N PRO A 209 -1.82 -5.95 -4.78
CA PRO A 209 -0.69 -5.35 -4.06
C PRO A 209 -0.95 -3.91 -3.59
N PHE A 210 -2.05 -3.28 -3.99
CA PHE A 210 -2.48 -1.97 -3.49
C PHE A 210 -3.41 -2.07 -2.28
N MET A 211 -3.91 -3.28 -1.96
CA MET A 211 -4.81 -3.54 -0.85
C MET A 211 -4.39 -4.86 -0.22
N ALA A 212 -3.77 -4.83 0.95
CA ALA A 212 -3.39 -6.04 1.65
C ALA A 212 -4.61 -6.66 2.36
N GLY A 213 -4.85 -7.94 2.11
CA GLY A 213 -5.80 -8.73 2.89
C GLY A 213 -7.26 -8.28 2.75
N ALA A 214 -7.66 -7.94 1.55
CA ALA A 214 -9.06 -7.72 1.24
C ALA A 214 -9.86 -9.02 1.25
#